data_9a45073542a54847a982ec362f3d0a4f
#
_entry.id   9a45073542a54847a982ec362f3d0a4f
#
_cell.length_a   1.000
_cell.length_b   1.000
_cell.length_c   1.000
_cell.angle_alpha   90.00
_cell.angle_beta   90.00
_cell.angle_gamma   90.00
#
_symmetry.space_group_name_H-M   'P 1'
#
loop_
_entity.id
_entity.type
_entity.pdbx_description
1 polymer ?
#
loop_
_entity_poly.entity_id
_entity_poly.type
_entity_poly.pdbx_seq_one_letter_code
_entity_poly.pdbx_strand_id
1 'polypeptide(L)'
;MGLESTEAAVRWNNNLQALAENTGFGIPVNNSSDPRHSAGSTAEYMGVTGEPISKWANGIGLSASFDPELVKAFGEAGSAEYRALGITTALSPQIDLATEPRWMRFADTFGEHTQMTIDMTKAYCDGFQTTEGTADGWGKDSVNTMVKHFPGGGPCEGGRDAHYAYGKYAVYPGENFAEHLRPFTEGAFSLGGKTKKASAVMPYYTISYERDQKYGENVGNSFNKYLIQDLLREELGYDGVVCTDWGITHDTGKTEEEFAGKCWGVEHLTEAERHLKALEAGVDQFGGNNDVKPVMEAYGMACEKYGKEATDARSVSYTHLRAHETRRHL
;
A
#
# COMPACT_ATOMS: atom_id res chain seq x y z
N MET A 1 -15.27 -0.67 3.24
CA MET A 1 -16.39 -0.33 4.12
C MET A 1 -17.51 0.19 3.22
N GLY A 2 -18.62 -0.53 3.10
CA GLY A 2 -19.82 -0.03 2.43
C GLY A 2 -20.53 0.90 3.41
N LEU A 3 -20.68 2.16 3.05
CA LEU A 3 -21.41 3.14 3.85
C LEU A 3 -22.74 3.45 3.16
N GLU A 4 -23.79 3.58 3.93
CA GLU A 4 -25.15 3.78 3.42
C GLU A 4 -25.30 5.09 2.61
N SER A 5 -24.47 6.10 2.93
CA SER A 5 -24.45 7.38 2.23
C SER A 5 -23.16 8.15 2.52
N THR A 6 -22.85 9.15 1.68
CA THR A 6 -21.73 10.08 1.87
C THR A 6 -21.83 10.80 3.21
N GLU A 7 -23.03 11.23 3.60
CA GLU A 7 -23.25 11.90 4.89
C GLU A 7 -22.95 10.96 6.08
N ALA A 8 -23.36 9.70 6.00
CA ALA A 8 -23.06 8.70 7.01
C ALA A 8 -21.54 8.46 7.13
N ALA A 9 -20.83 8.43 6.02
CA ALA A 9 -19.37 8.30 5.97
C ALA A 9 -18.67 9.46 6.69
N VAL A 10 -19.04 10.69 6.34
CA VAL A 10 -18.46 11.90 6.95
C VAL A 10 -18.74 11.95 8.44
N ARG A 11 -19.98 11.68 8.84
CA ARG A 11 -20.37 11.65 10.25
C ARG A 11 -19.60 10.59 11.03
N TRP A 12 -19.43 9.40 10.46
CA TRP A 12 -18.66 8.33 11.08
C TRP A 12 -17.19 8.72 11.26
N ASN A 13 -16.56 9.26 10.21
CA ASN A 13 -15.17 9.69 10.26
C ASN A 13 -14.95 10.82 11.28
N ASN A 14 -15.84 11.82 11.32
CA ASN A 14 -15.75 12.91 12.30
C ASN A 14 -15.88 12.40 13.74
N ASN A 15 -16.80 11.47 13.99
CA ASN A 15 -16.95 10.85 15.32
C ASN A 15 -15.70 10.04 15.71
N LEU A 16 -15.08 9.33 14.75
CA LEU A 16 -13.86 8.59 14.98
C LEU A 16 -12.68 9.52 15.32
N GLN A 17 -12.54 10.65 14.61
CA GLN A 17 -11.52 11.64 14.92
C GLN A 17 -11.73 12.27 16.30
N ALA A 18 -12.95 12.63 16.64
CA ALA A 18 -13.28 13.16 17.96
C ALA A 18 -12.98 12.15 19.09
N LEU A 19 -13.22 10.86 18.84
CA LEU A 19 -12.84 9.80 19.79
C LEU A 19 -11.31 9.73 19.94
N ALA A 20 -10.56 9.78 18.82
CA ALA A 20 -9.10 9.74 18.83
C ALA A 20 -8.48 10.93 19.59
N GLU A 21 -9.02 12.14 19.43
CA GLU A 21 -8.62 13.34 20.19
C GLU A 21 -8.76 13.15 21.71
N ASN A 22 -9.79 12.40 22.15
CA ASN A 22 -10.05 12.15 23.56
C ASN A 22 -9.21 11.03 24.19
N THR A 23 -8.35 10.34 23.43
CA THR A 23 -7.50 9.25 23.96
C THR A 23 -6.28 9.73 24.76
N GLY A 24 -6.10 11.02 24.94
CA GLY A 24 -4.99 11.63 25.69
C GLY A 24 -3.73 11.90 24.86
N PHE A 25 -3.50 11.18 23.77
CA PHE A 25 -2.38 11.43 22.83
C PHE A 25 -2.77 12.35 21.68
N GLY A 26 -4.05 12.45 21.37
CA GLY A 26 -4.58 13.29 20.29
C GLY A 26 -4.03 12.92 18.90
N ILE A 27 -3.67 11.65 18.68
CA ILE A 27 -3.16 11.17 17.40
C ILE A 27 -4.34 10.90 16.47
N PRO A 28 -4.47 11.63 15.35
CA PRO A 28 -5.58 11.42 14.42
C PRO A 28 -5.57 10.01 13.82
N VAL A 29 -6.75 9.49 13.51
CA VAL A 29 -6.88 8.24 12.76
C VAL A 29 -6.61 8.52 11.28
N ASN A 30 -5.67 7.77 10.70
CA ASN A 30 -5.41 7.81 9.26
C ASN A 30 -6.39 6.87 8.55
N ASN A 31 -7.47 7.43 8.02
CA ASN A 31 -8.45 6.66 7.27
C ASN A 31 -7.95 6.40 5.85
N SER A 32 -7.95 5.15 5.45
CA SER A 32 -7.54 4.73 4.12
C SER A 32 -8.67 4.08 3.34
N SER A 33 -8.61 4.14 2.04
CA SER A 33 -9.52 3.43 1.15
C SER A 33 -8.82 3.01 -0.13
N ASP A 34 -9.22 1.84 -0.62
CA ASP A 34 -8.98 1.49 -2.02
C ASP A 34 -9.70 2.46 -2.96
N PRO A 35 -9.30 2.55 -4.24
CA PRO A 35 -9.92 3.44 -5.21
C PRO A 35 -11.44 3.22 -5.30
N ARG A 36 -12.22 4.30 -5.18
CA ARG A 36 -13.69 4.27 -5.24
C ARG A 36 -14.26 4.85 -6.53
N HIS A 37 -13.38 5.40 -7.36
CA HIS A 37 -13.73 6.18 -8.54
C HIS A 37 -13.95 5.34 -9.80
N SER A 38 -13.68 4.03 -9.75
CA SER A 38 -13.85 3.16 -10.91
C SER A 38 -15.32 3.04 -11.33
N ALA A 39 -15.58 3.16 -12.61
CA ALA A 39 -16.91 2.95 -13.19
C ALA A 39 -17.32 1.48 -13.26
N GLY A 40 -16.36 0.56 -13.18
CA GLY A 40 -16.57 -0.89 -13.12
C GLY A 40 -16.30 -1.46 -11.73
N SER A 41 -16.86 -2.64 -11.44
CA SER A 41 -16.43 -3.41 -10.28
C SER A 41 -15.10 -4.10 -10.60
N THR A 42 -14.13 -3.96 -9.73
CA THR A 42 -12.88 -4.74 -9.77
C THR A 42 -12.94 -5.87 -8.75
N ALA A 43 -12.02 -6.82 -8.84
CA ALA A 43 -11.97 -7.94 -7.89
C ALA A 43 -11.80 -7.47 -6.43
N GLU A 44 -11.13 -6.32 -6.23
CA GLU A 44 -10.87 -5.74 -4.90
C GLU A 44 -12.06 -4.95 -4.34
N TYR A 45 -12.97 -4.50 -5.20
CA TYR A 45 -14.00 -3.49 -4.84
C TYR A 45 -15.41 -4.00 -5.01
N MET A 46 -15.61 -5.29 -4.97
CA MET A 46 -16.94 -5.90 -5.05
C MET A 46 -17.84 -5.33 -3.94
N GLY A 47 -18.83 -4.54 -4.33
CA GLY A 47 -19.85 -4.01 -3.44
C GLY A 47 -19.81 -2.51 -3.19
N VAL A 48 -18.88 -1.74 -3.76
CA VAL A 48 -18.88 -0.27 -3.67
C VAL A 48 -19.62 0.32 -4.86
N THR A 49 -20.91 0.12 -4.93
CA THR A 49 -21.75 0.68 -5.98
C THR A 49 -22.79 1.60 -5.35
N GLY A 50 -22.97 2.78 -5.93
CA GLY A 50 -24.05 3.70 -5.56
C GLY A 50 -23.65 4.91 -4.74
N GLU A 51 -22.37 5.08 -4.37
CA GLU A 51 -21.93 6.30 -3.70
C GLU A 51 -21.89 7.48 -4.68
N PRO A 52 -22.27 8.68 -4.25
CA PRO A 52 -22.20 9.90 -5.06
C PRO A 52 -20.76 10.41 -5.12
N ILE A 53 -19.89 9.63 -5.74
CA ILE A 53 -18.49 9.95 -6.04
C ILE A 53 -18.30 9.90 -7.55
N SER A 54 -17.40 10.73 -8.09
CA SER A 54 -17.16 10.77 -9.53
C SER A 54 -16.69 9.41 -10.07
N LYS A 55 -17.13 9.04 -11.26
CA LYS A 55 -16.79 7.76 -11.88
C LYS A 55 -15.87 7.98 -13.07
N TRP A 56 -14.74 7.30 -13.04
CA TRP A 56 -13.68 7.34 -14.01
C TRP A 56 -13.37 5.95 -14.54
N ALA A 57 -12.56 5.86 -15.57
CA ALA A 57 -12.00 4.58 -15.99
C ALA A 57 -11.07 4.01 -14.88
N ASN A 58 -10.92 2.68 -14.84
CA ASN A 58 -9.88 2.06 -14.02
C ASN A 58 -8.48 2.33 -14.58
N GLY A 59 -7.44 1.84 -13.90
CA GLY A 59 -6.04 2.12 -14.25
C GLY A 59 -5.70 1.89 -15.71
N ILE A 60 -6.07 0.74 -16.26
CA ILE A 60 -5.79 0.42 -17.69
C ILE A 60 -6.56 1.33 -18.64
N GLY A 61 -7.77 1.74 -18.28
CA GLY A 61 -8.56 2.67 -19.09
C GLY A 61 -8.02 4.09 -19.04
N LEU A 62 -7.53 4.55 -17.87
CA LEU A 62 -6.82 5.82 -17.74
C LEU A 62 -5.53 5.82 -18.57
N SER A 63 -4.74 4.73 -18.48
CA SER A 63 -3.50 4.56 -19.24
C SER A 63 -3.73 4.54 -20.75
N ALA A 64 -4.87 3.98 -21.21
CA ALA A 64 -5.23 3.95 -22.63
C ALA A 64 -5.51 5.34 -23.25
N SER A 65 -5.62 6.39 -22.44
CA SER A 65 -5.65 7.77 -22.93
C SER A 65 -4.31 8.25 -23.47
N PHE A 66 -3.20 7.64 -23.03
CA PHE A 66 -1.83 8.11 -23.27
C PHE A 66 -1.58 9.55 -22.80
N ASP A 67 -2.37 10.02 -21.85
CA ASP A 67 -2.37 11.41 -21.38
C ASP A 67 -2.14 11.48 -19.85
N PRO A 68 -0.90 11.72 -19.39
CA PRO A 68 -0.60 11.90 -17.98
C PRO A 68 -1.32 13.09 -17.33
N GLU A 69 -1.64 14.15 -18.08
CA GLU A 69 -2.36 15.30 -17.54
C GLU A 69 -3.81 14.94 -17.19
N LEU A 70 -4.44 14.06 -17.97
CA LEU A 70 -5.75 13.49 -17.62
C LEU A 70 -5.68 12.66 -16.33
N VAL A 71 -4.63 11.88 -16.16
CA VAL A 71 -4.41 11.06 -14.94
C VAL A 71 -4.15 11.95 -13.72
N LYS A 72 -3.42 13.05 -13.90
CA LYS A 72 -3.23 14.06 -12.85
C LYS A 72 -4.55 14.71 -12.46
N ALA A 73 -5.35 15.14 -13.43
CA ALA A 73 -6.68 15.72 -13.19
C ALA A 73 -7.61 14.73 -12.46
N PHE A 74 -7.55 13.45 -12.80
CA PHE A 74 -8.21 12.39 -12.04
C PHE A 74 -7.75 12.37 -10.57
N GLY A 75 -6.42 12.43 -10.34
CA GLY A 75 -5.85 12.45 -8.99
C GLY A 75 -6.32 13.66 -8.17
N GLU A 76 -6.38 14.85 -8.78
CA GLU A 76 -6.89 16.07 -8.15
C GLU A 76 -8.37 15.96 -7.78
N ALA A 77 -9.21 15.43 -8.67
CA ALA A 77 -10.62 15.17 -8.38
C ALA A 77 -10.80 14.13 -7.26
N GLY A 78 -10.07 13.00 -7.34
CA GLY A 78 -10.12 11.95 -6.36
C GLY A 78 -9.64 12.40 -4.98
N SER A 79 -8.59 13.21 -4.92
CA SER A 79 -8.09 13.82 -3.68
C SER A 79 -9.15 14.69 -3.01
N ALA A 80 -9.77 15.60 -3.76
CA ALA A 80 -10.82 16.49 -3.25
C ALA A 80 -12.00 15.70 -2.67
N GLU A 81 -12.46 14.67 -3.37
CA GLU A 81 -13.56 13.81 -2.93
C GLU A 81 -13.19 12.97 -1.70
N TYR A 82 -11.98 12.41 -1.67
CA TYR A 82 -11.49 11.67 -0.50
C TYR A 82 -11.38 12.57 0.73
N ARG A 83 -10.82 13.77 0.58
CA ARG A 83 -10.77 14.74 1.69
C ARG A 83 -12.16 15.10 2.20
N ALA A 84 -13.12 15.30 1.30
CA ALA A 84 -14.51 15.57 1.68
C ALA A 84 -15.16 14.41 2.48
N LEU A 85 -14.74 13.17 2.22
CA LEU A 85 -15.20 11.97 2.94
C LEU A 85 -14.41 11.70 4.24
N GLY A 86 -13.34 12.45 4.53
CA GLY A 86 -12.45 12.21 5.67
C GLY A 86 -11.46 11.05 5.43
N ILE A 87 -11.19 10.71 4.17
CA ILE A 87 -10.17 9.74 3.76
C ILE A 87 -8.87 10.49 3.51
N THR A 88 -7.79 10.06 4.15
CA THR A 88 -6.49 10.73 4.11
C THR A 88 -5.40 9.92 3.41
N THR A 89 -5.67 8.65 3.12
CA THR A 89 -4.74 7.79 2.39
C THR A 89 -5.49 6.99 1.31
N ALA A 90 -5.03 7.11 0.08
CA ALA A 90 -5.45 6.28 -1.04
C ALA A 90 -4.53 5.05 -1.10
N LEU A 91 -5.11 3.83 -1.04
CA LEU A 91 -4.40 2.57 -1.22
C LEU A 91 -4.17 2.32 -2.72
N SER A 92 -3.51 3.25 -3.34
CA SER A 92 -3.31 3.37 -4.79
C SER A 92 -2.19 4.39 -5.11
N PRO A 93 -1.70 4.41 -6.35
CA PRO A 93 -2.05 3.57 -7.50
C PRO A 93 -1.46 2.16 -7.44
N GLN A 94 -2.03 1.23 -8.22
CA GLN A 94 -1.44 -0.05 -8.51
C GLN A 94 -0.50 0.10 -9.71
N ILE A 95 0.81 -0.01 -9.45
CA ILE A 95 1.88 0.28 -10.42
C ILE A 95 2.65 -0.98 -10.86
N ASP A 96 2.06 -2.13 -10.60
CA ASP A 96 2.57 -3.41 -11.08
C ASP A 96 2.61 -3.44 -12.61
N LEU A 97 3.71 -3.88 -13.21
CA LEU A 97 3.74 -4.16 -14.64
C LEU A 97 2.92 -5.42 -14.92
N ALA A 98 1.79 -5.26 -15.58
CA ALA A 98 0.84 -6.32 -15.87
C ALA A 98 1.30 -7.16 -17.06
N THR A 99 2.23 -8.08 -16.85
CA THR A 99 2.86 -8.90 -17.87
C THR A 99 1.98 -10.06 -18.36
N GLU A 100 0.85 -10.33 -17.71
CA GLU A 100 -0.11 -11.36 -18.09
C GLU A 100 -1.55 -10.80 -18.11
N PRO A 101 -2.19 -10.67 -19.29
CA PRO A 101 -3.51 -10.03 -19.41
C PRO A 101 -4.66 -10.83 -18.76
N ARG A 102 -4.44 -12.10 -18.42
CA ARG A 102 -5.43 -12.92 -17.68
C ARG A 102 -5.34 -12.75 -16.18
N TRP A 103 -4.33 -12.04 -15.68
CA TRP A 103 -4.23 -11.73 -14.26
C TRP A 103 -5.45 -10.93 -13.81
N MET A 104 -6.14 -11.40 -12.77
CA MET A 104 -7.41 -10.83 -12.34
C MET A 104 -7.33 -9.34 -11.92
N ARG A 105 -6.13 -8.86 -11.58
CA ARG A 105 -5.86 -7.46 -11.18
C ARG A 105 -5.31 -6.60 -12.31
N PHE A 106 -5.28 -7.12 -13.54
CA PHE A 106 -4.78 -6.39 -14.71
C PHE A 106 -5.46 -5.03 -14.92
N ALA A 107 -6.79 -5.00 -14.71
CA ALA A 107 -7.60 -3.80 -14.97
C ALA A 107 -7.22 -2.58 -14.11
N ASP A 108 -6.65 -2.79 -12.92
CA ASP A 108 -6.31 -1.72 -11.99
C ASP A 108 -4.88 -1.20 -12.16
N THR A 109 -4.09 -1.83 -13.05
CA THR A 109 -2.72 -1.42 -13.42
C THR A 109 -2.75 -0.39 -14.54
N PHE A 110 -1.59 0.21 -14.81
CA PHE A 110 -1.38 1.04 -16.00
C PHE A 110 -0.89 0.23 -17.22
N GLY A 111 -0.89 -1.11 -17.14
CA GLY A 111 -0.50 -2.02 -18.21
C GLY A 111 0.92 -2.56 -18.06
N GLU A 112 1.45 -3.07 -19.18
CA GLU A 112 2.76 -3.77 -19.21
C GLU A 112 3.93 -2.86 -19.59
N HIS A 113 3.65 -1.68 -20.18
CA HIS A 113 4.68 -0.80 -20.71
C HIS A 113 5.31 0.04 -19.60
N THR A 114 6.56 -0.21 -19.27
CA THR A 114 7.25 0.38 -18.13
C THR A 114 7.23 1.90 -18.11
N GLN A 115 7.60 2.55 -19.23
CA GLN A 115 7.64 4.01 -19.28
C GLN A 115 6.25 4.63 -19.10
N MET A 116 5.22 4.05 -19.73
CA MET A 116 3.83 4.47 -19.53
C MET A 116 3.43 4.37 -18.06
N THR A 117 3.73 3.25 -17.41
CA THR A 117 3.44 3.05 -15.99
C THR A 117 4.17 4.08 -15.12
N ILE A 118 5.43 4.42 -15.44
CA ILE A 118 6.19 5.48 -14.76
C ILE A 118 5.49 6.83 -14.88
N ASP A 119 5.12 7.23 -16.10
CA ASP A 119 4.52 8.52 -16.37
C ASP A 119 3.15 8.66 -15.70
N MET A 120 2.31 7.63 -15.81
CA MET A 120 0.98 7.60 -15.16
C MET A 120 1.09 7.56 -13.63
N THR A 121 2.10 6.86 -13.08
CA THR A 121 2.37 6.84 -11.64
C THR A 121 2.70 8.22 -11.11
N LYS A 122 3.60 8.95 -11.79
CA LYS A 122 3.95 10.32 -11.41
C LYS A 122 2.72 11.23 -11.41
N ALA A 123 1.97 11.21 -12.51
CA ALA A 123 0.78 12.03 -12.68
C ALA A 123 -0.28 11.75 -11.61
N TYR A 124 -0.56 10.47 -11.35
CA TYR A 124 -1.51 10.02 -10.33
C TYR A 124 -1.10 10.50 -8.93
N CYS A 125 0.14 10.21 -8.52
CA CYS A 125 0.63 10.58 -7.20
C CYS A 125 0.72 12.10 -7.02
N ASP A 126 1.19 12.83 -8.02
CA ASP A 126 1.22 14.30 -7.99
C ASP A 126 -0.20 14.89 -7.85
N GLY A 127 -1.18 14.34 -8.55
CA GLY A 127 -2.59 14.77 -8.46
C GLY A 127 -3.18 14.55 -7.06
N PHE A 128 -2.95 13.38 -6.47
CA PHE A 128 -3.47 13.06 -5.13
C PHE A 128 -2.75 13.83 -4.00
N GLN A 129 -1.43 14.01 -4.10
CA GLN A 129 -0.63 14.51 -2.98
C GLN A 129 -0.47 16.04 -2.99
N THR A 130 -0.59 16.71 -4.13
CA THR A 130 -0.22 18.12 -4.23
C THR A 130 -1.34 19.05 -3.79
N THR A 131 -1.04 19.90 -2.80
CA THR A 131 -1.81 21.11 -2.50
C THR A 131 -1.10 22.32 -3.12
N GLU A 132 -1.74 22.99 -4.04
CA GLU A 132 -1.17 24.16 -4.71
C GLU A 132 -0.90 25.31 -3.76
N GLY A 133 0.16 26.07 -4.02
CA GLY A 133 0.55 27.24 -3.22
C GLY A 133 1.35 26.93 -1.94
N THR A 134 1.52 25.67 -1.58
CA THR A 134 2.34 25.25 -0.44
C THR A 134 3.83 25.13 -0.79
N ALA A 135 4.71 25.24 0.19
CA ALA A 135 6.15 25.23 -0.03
C ALA A 135 6.67 23.86 -0.47
N ASP A 136 6.18 22.79 0.16
CA ASP A 136 6.58 21.40 -0.04
C ASP A 136 5.54 20.53 -0.77
N GLY A 137 4.44 21.14 -1.23
CA GLY A 137 3.35 20.45 -1.92
C GLY A 137 2.29 19.83 -0.99
N TRP A 138 2.54 19.76 0.31
CA TRP A 138 1.63 19.17 1.27
C TRP A 138 0.69 20.21 1.90
N GLY A 139 -0.58 19.87 2.05
CA GLY A 139 -1.57 20.76 2.65
C GLY A 139 -2.97 20.15 2.79
N LYS A 140 -3.95 21.01 2.94
CA LYS A 140 -5.34 20.61 3.22
C LYS A 140 -6.01 19.77 2.14
N ASP A 141 -5.55 19.87 0.90
CA ASP A 141 -6.10 19.14 -0.25
C ASP A 141 -5.34 17.84 -0.53
N SER A 142 -4.25 17.59 0.19
CA SER A 142 -3.40 16.41 -0.01
C SER A 142 -4.04 15.13 0.54
N VAL A 143 -3.91 14.05 -0.24
CA VAL A 143 -4.18 12.68 0.16
C VAL A 143 -2.92 11.86 -0.05
N ASN A 144 -2.51 11.10 0.95
CA ASN A 144 -1.36 10.21 0.84
C ASN A 144 -1.60 9.16 -0.23
N THR A 145 -0.61 8.86 -1.05
CA THR A 145 -0.64 7.71 -1.95
C THR A 145 0.16 6.55 -1.37
N MET A 146 -0.42 5.37 -1.40
CA MET A 146 0.24 4.11 -1.03
C MET A 146 0.38 3.26 -2.28
N VAL A 147 1.53 3.41 -2.95
CA VAL A 147 1.79 2.68 -4.19
C VAL A 147 1.93 1.18 -3.93
N LYS A 148 1.45 0.37 -4.84
CA LYS A 148 1.39 -1.08 -4.67
C LYS A 148 1.60 -1.82 -6.00
N HIS A 149 2.12 -3.05 -5.97
CA HIS A 149 2.56 -3.80 -4.80
C HIS A 149 4.06 -4.09 -4.91
N PHE A 150 4.86 -3.54 -4.03
CA PHE A 150 6.32 -3.67 -4.06
C PHE A 150 6.76 -5.14 -3.87
N PRO A 151 7.77 -5.63 -4.60
CA PRO A 151 8.58 -5.00 -5.64
C PRO A 151 8.03 -5.20 -7.07
N GLY A 152 6.76 -5.51 -7.21
CA GLY A 152 6.01 -5.75 -8.44
C GLY A 152 5.20 -7.04 -8.35
N GLY A 153 3.86 -6.94 -8.43
CA GLY A 153 2.93 -8.07 -8.35
C GLY A 153 2.64 -8.74 -9.70
N GLY A 154 3.01 -8.07 -10.81
CA GLY A 154 2.69 -8.55 -12.15
C GLY A 154 3.33 -9.87 -12.57
N PRO A 155 4.57 -10.23 -12.14
CA PRO A 155 5.23 -11.46 -12.57
C PRO A 155 4.77 -12.71 -11.79
N CYS A 156 3.53 -12.74 -11.29
CA CYS A 156 2.96 -13.92 -10.69
C CYS A 156 3.00 -15.13 -11.63
N GLU A 157 3.41 -16.28 -11.11
CA GLU A 157 3.62 -17.49 -11.89
C GLU A 157 2.36 -17.91 -12.67
N GLY A 158 2.48 -17.98 -14.00
CA GLY A 158 1.38 -18.32 -14.89
C GLY A 158 0.24 -17.30 -14.93
N GLY A 159 0.46 -16.04 -14.49
CA GLY A 159 -0.55 -15.00 -14.43
C GLY A 159 -1.59 -15.19 -13.34
N ARG A 160 -1.28 -16.00 -12.35
CA ARG A 160 -2.19 -16.32 -11.24
C ARG A 160 -2.00 -15.30 -10.11
N ASP A 161 -3.07 -15.10 -9.33
CA ASP A 161 -3.05 -14.09 -8.27
C ASP A 161 -2.56 -14.63 -6.92
N ALA A 162 -1.84 -13.80 -6.18
CA ALA A 162 -1.22 -14.14 -4.90
C ALA A 162 -2.20 -14.35 -3.74
N HIS A 163 -3.47 -14.01 -3.90
CA HIS A 163 -4.52 -14.37 -2.93
C HIS A 163 -4.83 -15.87 -2.93
N TYR A 164 -4.24 -16.63 -3.86
CA TYR A 164 -4.43 -18.06 -4.00
C TYR A 164 -3.11 -18.82 -3.99
N ALA A 165 -3.10 -20.05 -3.49
CA ALA A 165 -1.88 -20.86 -3.34
C ALA A 165 -1.11 -21.07 -4.66
N TYR A 166 -1.84 -21.23 -5.76
CA TYR A 166 -1.25 -21.41 -7.09
C TYR A 166 -0.65 -20.13 -7.71
N GLY A 167 -0.79 -18.98 -7.06
CA GLY A 167 -0.24 -17.69 -7.48
C GLY A 167 0.75 -17.08 -6.47
N LYS A 168 1.22 -17.84 -5.48
CA LYS A 168 2.06 -17.33 -4.40
C LYS A 168 3.45 -16.87 -4.81
N TYR A 169 3.96 -17.31 -5.97
CA TYR A 169 5.30 -16.95 -6.43
C TYR A 169 5.27 -15.87 -7.52
N ALA A 170 6.08 -14.85 -7.33
CA ALA A 170 6.51 -13.96 -8.41
C ALA A 170 7.81 -14.53 -8.98
N VAL A 171 7.85 -14.77 -10.30
CA VAL A 171 8.94 -15.44 -10.98
C VAL A 171 9.50 -14.58 -12.11
N TYR A 172 10.81 -14.65 -12.31
CA TYR A 172 11.53 -13.78 -13.24
C TYR A 172 12.39 -14.61 -14.22
N PRO A 173 11.77 -15.41 -15.10
CA PRO A 173 12.50 -16.32 -15.98
C PRO A 173 13.42 -15.59 -16.99
N GLY A 174 13.13 -14.31 -17.26
CA GLY A 174 13.95 -13.44 -18.12
C GLY A 174 14.94 -12.57 -17.35
N GLU A 175 15.20 -12.83 -16.07
CA GLU A 175 16.06 -12.01 -15.19
C GLU A 175 15.68 -10.52 -15.16
N ASN A 176 14.40 -10.22 -15.34
CA ASN A 176 13.86 -8.87 -15.48
C ASN A 176 13.32 -8.26 -14.18
N PHE A 177 13.78 -8.70 -13.03
CA PHE A 177 13.39 -8.16 -11.72
C PHE A 177 13.58 -6.64 -11.65
N ALA A 178 14.72 -6.13 -12.16
CA ALA A 178 15.00 -4.71 -12.18
C ALA A 178 13.96 -3.90 -12.99
N GLU A 179 13.40 -4.47 -14.05
CA GLU A 179 12.35 -3.80 -14.83
C GLU A 179 11.08 -3.60 -14.03
N HIS A 180 10.70 -4.58 -13.18
CA HIS A 180 9.55 -4.47 -12.29
C HIS A 180 9.76 -3.44 -11.16
N LEU A 181 10.99 -3.10 -10.81
CA LEU A 181 11.30 -2.04 -9.84
C LEU A 181 11.16 -0.62 -10.41
N ARG A 182 11.32 -0.44 -11.72
CA ARG A 182 11.35 0.90 -12.35
C ARG A 182 10.10 1.75 -12.09
N PRO A 183 8.86 1.23 -12.09
CA PRO A 183 7.69 2.02 -11.70
C PRO A 183 7.79 2.61 -10.28
N PHE A 184 8.45 1.91 -9.37
CA PHE A 184 8.72 2.41 -8.02
C PHE A 184 9.85 3.43 -8.02
N THR A 185 11.04 3.08 -8.53
CA THR A 185 12.26 3.88 -8.43
C THR A 185 12.21 5.15 -9.29
N GLU A 186 11.76 5.04 -10.54
CA GLU A 186 11.68 6.14 -11.50
C GLU A 186 10.31 6.82 -11.51
N GLY A 187 9.26 6.14 -11.06
CA GLY A 187 7.90 6.65 -10.94
C GLY A 187 7.61 7.18 -9.53
N ALA A 188 7.20 6.28 -8.63
CA ALA A 188 6.66 6.61 -7.31
C ALA A 188 7.65 7.30 -6.36
N PHE A 189 8.94 6.96 -6.42
CA PHE A 189 9.98 7.55 -5.55
C PHE A 189 10.68 8.75 -6.20
N SER A 190 10.23 9.17 -7.39
CA SER A 190 10.80 10.27 -8.17
C SER A 190 9.72 11.11 -8.85
N LEU A 191 8.78 11.64 -8.06
CA LEU A 191 7.68 12.47 -8.55
C LEU A 191 8.17 13.80 -9.12
N GLY A 192 7.45 14.33 -10.09
CA GLY A 192 7.72 15.64 -10.70
C GLY A 192 7.34 16.80 -9.78
N GLY A 193 6.32 16.62 -8.94
CA GLY A 193 5.78 17.62 -8.04
C GLY A 193 6.65 17.91 -6.81
N LYS A 194 6.19 18.83 -5.97
CA LYS A 194 6.92 19.26 -4.77
C LYS A 194 6.98 18.21 -3.66
N THR A 195 6.04 17.26 -3.64
CA THR A 195 6.00 16.16 -2.65
C THR A 195 7.11 15.13 -2.86
N LYS A 196 7.69 15.08 -4.07
CA LYS A 196 8.90 14.35 -4.48
C LYS A 196 8.76 12.83 -4.53
N LYS A 197 7.96 12.20 -3.68
CA LYS A 197 7.76 10.75 -3.64
C LYS A 197 6.38 10.38 -3.09
N ALA A 198 5.91 9.20 -3.44
CA ALA A 198 4.74 8.60 -2.80
C ALA A 198 4.99 8.43 -1.31
N SER A 199 4.02 8.79 -0.47
CA SER A 199 4.16 8.81 0.99
C SER A 199 4.20 7.42 1.62
N ALA A 200 3.62 6.42 0.96
CA ALA A 200 3.59 5.05 1.45
C ALA A 200 3.79 4.04 0.32
N VAL A 201 4.24 2.85 0.69
CA VAL A 201 4.38 1.70 -0.21
C VAL A 201 3.83 0.43 0.46
N MET A 202 3.20 -0.42 -0.32
CA MET A 202 2.64 -1.69 0.12
C MET A 202 3.38 -2.85 -0.56
N PRO A 203 4.15 -3.66 0.21
CA PRO A 203 4.68 -4.92 -0.30
C PRO A 203 3.56 -5.94 -0.52
N TYR A 204 3.67 -6.72 -1.60
CA TYR A 204 2.65 -7.69 -2.00
C TYR A 204 2.71 -9.00 -1.19
N TYR A 205 1.65 -9.80 -1.29
CA TYR A 205 1.60 -11.15 -0.70
C TYR A 205 2.64 -12.10 -1.27
N THR A 206 3.02 -11.92 -2.54
CA THR A 206 3.91 -12.86 -3.26
C THR A 206 5.22 -13.10 -2.54
N ILE A 207 5.73 -14.30 -2.75
CA ILE A 207 7.14 -14.62 -2.57
C ILE A 207 7.86 -14.23 -3.85
N SER A 208 8.74 -13.23 -3.82
CA SER A 208 9.65 -12.91 -4.93
C SER A 208 10.71 -14.01 -4.99
N TYR A 209 10.43 -15.05 -5.81
CA TYR A 209 11.14 -16.32 -5.77
C TYR A 209 12.62 -16.14 -6.09
N GLU A 210 13.49 -16.66 -5.21
CA GLU A 210 14.96 -16.60 -5.31
C GLU A 210 15.54 -15.18 -5.47
N ARG A 211 14.83 -14.14 -5.00
CA ARG A 211 15.35 -12.75 -5.05
C ARG A 211 16.08 -12.33 -3.78
N ASP A 212 15.92 -13.03 -2.67
CA ASP A 212 16.72 -12.78 -1.46
C ASP A 212 18.12 -13.36 -1.62
N GLN A 213 19.03 -12.53 -2.09
CA GLN A 213 20.42 -12.89 -2.33
C GLN A 213 21.30 -12.88 -1.06
N LYS A 214 20.77 -12.38 0.07
CA LYS A 214 21.54 -12.19 1.29
C LYS A 214 21.21 -13.22 2.37
N TYR A 215 19.94 -13.49 2.58
CA TYR A 215 19.46 -14.41 3.62
C TYR A 215 18.90 -15.72 3.06
N GLY A 216 18.61 -15.75 1.74
CA GLY A 216 18.08 -16.92 1.06
C GLY A 216 16.65 -17.28 1.43
N GLU A 217 15.88 -16.34 1.96
CA GLU A 217 14.51 -16.59 2.39
C GLU A 217 13.52 -16.53 1.23
N ASN A 218 12.65 -17.52 1.13
CA ASN A 218 11.48 -17.52 0.25
C ASN A 218 10.22 -17.33 1.08
N VAL A 219 9.93 -16.08 1.40
CA VAL A 219 8.78 -15.64 2.21
C VAL A 219 8.06 -14.47 1.54
N GLY A 220 6.80 -14.24 1.88
CA GLY A 220 6.01 -13.12 1.37
C GLY A 220 6.75 -11.78 1.54
N ASN A 221 6.61 -10.89 0.58
CA ASN A 221 7.46 -9.69 0.47
C ASN A 221 7.49 -8.84 1.74
N SER A 222 6.39 -8.73 2.48
CA SER A 222 6.36 -7.99 3.76
C SER A 222 7.17 -8.66 4.89
N PHE A 223 7.52 -9.93 4.76
CA PHE A 223 8.33 -10.67 5.72
C PHE A 223 9.79 -10.79 5.31
N ASN A 224 10.12 -10.34 4.10
CA ASN A 224 11.44 -10.50 3.52
C ASN A 224 12.33 -9.30 3.88
N LYS A 225 13.28 -9.53 4.78
CA LYS A 225 14.20 -8.48 5.25
C LYS A 225 15.07 -7.92 4.13
N TYR A 226 15.53 -8.74 3.20
CA TYR A 226 16.32 -8.27 2.07
C TYR A 226 15.53 -7.28 1.23
N LEU A 227 14.27 -7.60 0.88
CA LEU A 227 13.46 -6.72 0.03
C LEU A 227 13.08 -5.40 0.72
N ILE A 228 12.76 -5.44 2.02
CA ILE A 228 12.31 -4.23 2.72
C ILE A 228 13.47 -3.43 3.30
N GLN A 229 14.31 -4.06 4.12
CA GLN A 229 15.38 -3.31 4.79
C GLN A 229 16.54 -3.03 3.83
N ASP A 230 17.12 -4.08 3.22
CA ASP A 230 18.35 -3.91 2.44
C ASP A 230 18.07 -3.20 1.11
N LEU A 231 17.09 -3.67 0.32
CA LEU A 231 16.80 -3.08 -0.99
C LEU A 231 16.00 -1.77 -0.86
N LEU A 232 14.79 -1.80 -0.26
CA LEU A 232 13.90 -0.64 -0.27
C LEU A 232 14.44 0.51 0.59
N ARG A 233 14.86 0.22 1.84
CA ARG A 233 15.30 1.25 2.77
C ARG A 233 16.74 1.72 2.51
N GLU A 234 17.68 0.78 2.40
CA GLU A 234 19.11 1.12 2.35
C GLU A 234 19.58 1.42 0.92
N GLU A 235 19.30 0.55 -0.04
CA GLU A 235 19.79 0.73 -1.41
C GLU A 235 19.00 1.80 -2.17
N LEU A 236 17.65 1.73 -2.13
CA LEU A 236 16.78 2.69 -2.83
C LEU A 236 16.50 3.96 -2.01
N GLY A 237 16.87 4.00 -0.72
CA GLY A 237 16.74 5.18 0.14
C GLY A 237 15.29 5.61 0.41
N TYR A 238 14.33 4.69 0.33
CA TYR A 238 12.94 5.04 0.57
C TYR A 238 12.65 5.20 2.07
N ASP A 239 12.22 6.39 2.48
CA ASP A 239 11.98 6.78 3.87
C ASP A 239 10.48 7.00 4.20
N GLY A 240 9.56 6.72 3.26
CA GLY A 240 8.12 6.74 3.48
C GLY A 240 7.62 5.54 4.29
N VAL A 241 6.32 5.46 4.54
CA VAL A 241 5.69 4.37 5.28
C VAL A 241 5.67 3.08 4.46
N VAL A 242 6.07 1.98 5.08
CA VAL A 242 5.89 0.62 4.55
C VAL A 242 4.73 -0.05 5.29
N CYS A 243 3.60 -0.20 4.62
CA CYS A 243 2.41 -0.85 5.14
C CYS A 243 2.24 -2.22 4.50
N THR A 244 2.04 -3.26 5.29
CA THR A 244 1.77 -4.60 4.73
C THR A 244 0.53 -4.59 3.85
N ASP A 245 0.44 -5.56 2.95
CA ASP A 245 -0.84 -5.87 2.33
C ASP A 245 -1.86 -6.39 3.38
N TRP A 246 -3.15 -6.44 3.03
CA TRP A 246 -4.26 -6.58 3.95
C TRP A 246 -4.32 -7.98 4.58
N GLY A 247 -4.28 -7.99 5.92
CA GLY A 247 -4.41 -9.21 6.71
C GLY A 247 -3.31 -10.24 6.49
N ILE A 248 -2.13 -9.83 6.02
CA ILE A 248 -1.03 -10.75 5.66
C ILE A 248 -0.52 -11.57 6.85
N THR A 249 -0.71 -11.09 8.07
CA THR A 249 -0.26 -11.78 9.30
C THR A 249 -1.27 -12.82 9.81
N HIS A 250 -2.52 -12.77 9.33
CA HIS A 250 -3.55 -13.76 9.69
C HIS A 250 -3.26 -15.12 9.07
N ASP A 251 -3.90 -16.15 9.62
CA ASP A 251 -3.85 -17.46 8.99
C ASP A 251 -4.51 -17.40 7.60
N THR A 252 -3.90 -18.10 6.65
CA THR A 252 -4.51 -18.29 5.34
C THR A 252 -5.82 -19.03 5.53
N GLY A 253 -6.95 -18.44 5.22
CA GLY A 253 -8.31 -18.91 5.43
C GLY A 253 -8.55 -20.42 5.53
N LYS A 254 -9.79 -20.89 5.55
CA LYS A 254 -10.11 -22.33 5.69
C LYS A 254 -9.57 -23.18 4.57
N THR A 255 -9.36 -22.59 3.40
CA THR A 255 -8.68 -23.24 2.26
C THR A 255 -7.72 -22.26 1.63
N GLU A 256 -6.63 -22.76 1.06
CA GLU A 256 -5.66 -21.95 0.29
C GLU A 256 -6.29 -21.32 -0.98
N GLU A 257 -7.50 -21.73 -1.33
CA GLU A 257 -8.29 -21.24 -2.46
C GLU A 257 -9.25 -20.10 -2.09
N GLU A 258 -9.35 -19.74 -0.80
CA GLU A 258 -10.17 -18.63 -0.35
C GLU A 258 -9.49 -17.29 -0.65
N PHE A 259 -10.23 -16.34 -1.21
CA PHE A 259 -9.74 -14.97 -1.40
C PHE A 259 -9.60 -14.28 -0.05
N ALA A 260 -8.38 -14.21 0.46
CA ALA A 260 -8.06 -13.63 1.75
C ALA A 260 -6.59 -13.18 1.78
N GLY A 261 -6.19 -12.45 2.84
CA GLY A 261 -4.78 -12.21 3.13
C GLY A 261 -4.01 -13.50 3.29
N LYS A 262 -2.76 -13.54 2.84
CA LYS A 262 -1.94 -14.76 2.79
C LYS A 262 -0.55 -14.54 3.38
N CYS A 263 -0.17 -15.40 4.32
CA CYS A 263 1.13 -15.39 4.99
C CYS A 263 2.13 -16.37 4.34
N TRP A 264 2.29 -16.28 3.02
CA TRP A 264 3.10 -17.22 2.25
C TRP A 264 4.54 -17.35 2.76
N GLY A 265 4.98 -18.60 2.96
CA GLY A 265 6.32 -18.94 3.42
C GLY A 265 6.52 -18.84 4.93
N VAL A 266 5.54 -18.32 5.67
CA VAL A 266 5.57 -18.21 7.15
C VAL A 266 4.31 -18.79 7.81
N GLU A 267 3.62 -19.68 7.12
CA GLU A 267 2.39 -20.34 7.57
C GLU A 267 2.59 -21.09 8.90
N HIS A 268 3.79 -21.59 9.15
CA HIS A 268 4.19 -22.33 10.36
C HIS A 268 4.36 -21.45 11.60
N LEU A 269 4.47 -20.13 11.44
CA LEU A 269 4.60 -19.18 12.54
C LEU A 269 3.22 -18.82 13.10
N THR A 270 3.16 -18.43 14.36
CA THR A 270 1.98 -17.82 14.96
C THR A 270 1.76 -16.40 14.42
N GLU A 271 0.57 -15.84 14.58
CA GLU A 271 0.31 -14.46 14.19
C GLU A 271 1.28 -13.46 14.85
N ALA A 272 1.59 -13.63 16.13
CA ALA A 272 2.54 -12.77 16.84
C ALA A 272 3.95 -12.87 16.25
N GLU A 273 4.41 -14.08 15.93
CA GLU A 273 5.71 -14.27 15.28
C GLU A 273 5.75 -13.66 13.87
N ARG A 274 4.65 -13.73 13.12
CA ARG A 274 4.52 -13.06 11.79
C ARG A 274 4.59 -11.54 11.93
N HIS A 275 3.93 -10.96 12.93
CA HIS A 275 4.03 -9.53 13.24
C HIS A 275 5.48 -9.15 13.57
N LEU A 276 6.14 -9.92 14.44
CA LEU A 276 7.54 -9.68 14.77
C LEU A 276 8.44 -9.78 13.54
N LYS A 277 8.27 -10.82 12.70
CA LYS A 277 9.08 -11.00 11.49
C LYS A 277 8.89 -9.84 10.49
N ALA A 278 7.67 -9.33 10.32
CA ALA A 278 7.41 -8.17 9.47
C ALA A 278 8.06 -6.89 10.03
N LEU A 279 8.02 -6.68 11.35
CA LEU A 279 8.73 -5.57 12.01
C LEU A 279 10.26 -5.70 11.82
N GLU A 280 10.80 -6.89 11.95
CA GLU A 280 12.23 -7.16 11.72
C GLU A 280 12.64 -6.97 10.26
N ALA A 281 11.73 -7.21 9.34
CA ALA A 281 11.94 -6.92 7.92
C ALA A 281 11.95 -5.42 7.60
N GLY A 282 11.42 -4.56 8.47
CA GLY A 282 11.40 -3.10 8.27
C GLY A 282 10.02 -2.51 7.94
N VAL A 283 8.95 -3.27 8.15
CA VAL A 283 7.57 -2.79 8.02
C VAL A 283 7.22 -1.81 9.13
N ASP A 284 6.42 -0.79 8.82
CA ASP A 284 5.99 0.24 9.78
C ASP A 284 4.52 0.07 10.20
N GLN A 285 3.68 -0.50 9.35
CA GLN A 285 2.23 -0.59 9.57
C GLN A 285 1.67 -1.92 9.08
N PHE A 286 0.71 -2.46 9.83
CA PHE A 286 -0.03 -3.66 9.45
C PHE A 286 -1.36 -3.27 8.81
N GLY A 287 -1.52 -3.57 7.51
CA GLY A 287 -2.74 -3.32 6.76
C GLY A 287 -3.83 -4.34 7.13
N GLY A 288 -5.08 -3.85 7.29
CA GLY A 288 -6.24 -4.72 7.50
C GLY A 288 -6.32 -5.45 8.84
N ASN A 289 -5.39 -5.23 9.76
CA ASN A 289 -5.39 -5.82 11.08
C ASN A 289 -6.17 -4.95 12.07
N ASN A 290 -7.02 -5.58 12.87
CA ASN A 290 -7.83 -4.91 13.90
C ASN A 290 -7.74 -5.58 15.29
N ASP A 291 -6.87 -6.57 15.44
CA ASP A 291 -6.59 -7.23 16.73
C ASP A 291 -5.26 -6.73 17.29
N VAL A 292 -5.34 -6.12 18.47
CA VAL A 292 -4.17 -5.59 19.19
C VAL A 292 -3.35 -6.69 19.87
N LYS A 293 -3.97 -7.83 20.18
CA LYS A 293 -3.32 -8.89 20.99
C LYS A 293 -2.06 -9.45 20.33
N PRO A 294 -2.07 -9.94 19.06
CA PRO A 294 -0.85 -10.47 18.44
C PRO A 294 0.24 -9.39 18.26
N VAL A 295 -0.13 -8.12 18.12
CA VAL A 295 0.82 -7.00 18.06
C VAL A 295 1.52 -6.80 19.41
N MET A 296 0.78 -6.86 20.52
CA MET A 296 1.34 -6.74 21.86
C MET A 296 2.20 -7.95 22.25
N GLU A 297 1.82 -9.13 21.81
CA GLU A 297 2.64 -10.34 21.97
C GLU A 297 3.96 -10.21 21.19
N ALA A 298 3.91 -9.75 19.93
CA ALA A 298 5.09 -9.46 19.11
C ALA A 298 6.00 -8.40 19.76
N TYR A 299 5.42 -7.35 20.36
CA TYR A 299 6.18 -6.36 21.12
C TYR A 299 6.89 -7.00 22.33
N GLY A 300 6.20 -7.87 23.08
CA GLY A 300 6.82 -8.63 24.18
C GLY A 300 8.02 -9.47 23.72
N MET A 301 7.84 -10.22 22.64
CA MET A 301 8.91 -11.03 22.03
C MET A 301 10.09 -10.16 21.55
N ALA A 302 9.80 -8.98 20.95
CA ALA A 302 10.84 -8.03 20.57
C ALA A 302 11.62 -7.49 21.78
N CYS A 303 10.93 -7.18 22.89
CA CYS A 303 11.57 -6.75 24.12
C CYS A 303 12.49 -7.83 24.72
N GLU A 304 12.08 -9.09 24.66
CA GLU A 304 12.91 -10.21 25.11
C GLU A 304 14.16 -10.39 24.23
N LYS A 305 14.01 -10.19 22.91
CA LYS A 305 15.08 -10.41 21.94
C LYS A 305 16.07 -9.24 21.85
N TYR A 306 15.60 -8.01 21.90
CA TYR A 306 16.38 -6.78 21.59
C TYR A 306 16.52 -5.84 22.79
N GLY A 307 15.78 -6.07 23.87
CA GLY A 307 15.64 -5.15 24.98
C GLY A 307 14.55 -4.11 24.78
N LYS A 308 13.97 -3.66 25.88
CA LYS A 308 12.82 -2.73 25.87
C LYS A 308 13.16 -1.40 25.20
N GLU A 309 14.33 -0.84 25.50
CA GLU A 309 14.74 0.49 24.97
C GLU A 309 14.83 0.49 23.44
N ALA A 310 15.43 -0.53 22.83
CA ALA A 310 15.54 -0.66 21.39
C ALA A 310 14.17 -0.88 20.73
N THR A 311 13.31 -1.69 21.37
CA THR A 311 11.94 -1.95 20.88
C THR A 311 11.08 -0.70 20.97
N ASP A 312 11.16 0.05 22.07
CA ASP A 312 10.44 1.32 22.22
C ASP A 312 10.90 2.35 21.17
N ALA A 313 12.21 2.46 20.95
CA ALA A 313 12.76 3.37 19.93
C ALA A 313 12.21 3.05 18.53
N ARG A 314 12.09 1.78 18.16
CA ARG A 314 11.51 1.35 16.89
C ARG A 314 10.02 1.71 16.81
N SER A 315 9.27 1.49 17.89
CA SER A 315 7.84 1.80 17.97
C SER A 315 7.57 3.31 17.91
N VAL A 316 8.44 4.12 18.54
CA VAL A 316 8.34 5.59 18.51
C VAL A 316 8.67 6.15 17.11
N SER A 317 9.65 5.57 16.43
CA SER A 317 9.98 5.95 15.04
C SER A 317 8.76 5.82 14.12
N TYR A 318 8.03 4.72 14.24
CA TYR A 318 6.78 4.51 13.51
C TYR A 318 5.70 5.56 13.87
N THR A 319 5.52 5.82 15.15
CA THR A 319 4.55 6.83 15.62
C THR A 319 4.90 8.23 15.09
N HIS A 320 6.19 8.54 14.98
CA HIS A 320 6.68 9.81 14.42
C HIS A 320 6.36 9.95 12.93
N LEU A 321 6.61 8.91 12.14
CA LEU A 321 6.28 8.89 10.71
C LEU A 321 4.79 9.12 10.51
N ARG A 322 3.95 8.38 11.24
CA ARG A 322 2.50 8.51 11.16
C ARG A 322 1.97 9.89 11.62
N ALA A 323 2.54 10.45 12.70
CA ALA A 323 2.16 11.77 13.20
C ALA A 323 2.56 12.89 12.25
N HIS A 324 3.67 12.74 11.51
CA HIS A 324 4.08 13.69 10.48
C HIS A 324 3.11 13.72 9.31
N GLU A 325 2.66 12.58 8.85
CA GLU A 325 1.68 12.49 7.77
C GLU A 325 0.34 13.11 8.16
N THR A 326 -0.15 12.85 9.36
CA THR A 326 -1.45 13.37 9.83
C THR A 326 -1.42 14.84 10.22
N ARG A 327 -0.34 15.35 10.82
CA ARG A 327 -0.22 16.78 11.19
C ARG A 327 -0.09 17.72 10.00
N ARG A 328 0.42 17.24 8.87
CA ARG A 328 0.50 18.04 7.65
C ARG A 328 -0.85 18.19 6.93
N HIS A 329 -1.87 17.43 7.34
CA HIS A 329 -3.16 17.34 6.68
C HIS A 329 -4.34 17.88 7.51
N LEU A 330 -4.09 18.35 8.73
CA LEU A 330 -5.05 19.05 9.57
C LEU A 330 -4.82 20.56 9.50
#